data_216cbf8f431e931df0bba12141c2281b
#
_entry.id   216cbf8f431e931df0bba12141c2281b
#
_cell.length_a   1.000
_cell.length_b   1.000
_cell.length_c   1.000
_cell.angle_alpha   90.00
_cell.angle_beta   90.00
_cell.angle_gamma   90.00
#
_symmetry.space_group_name_H-M   'P 1'
#
loop_
_entity.id
_entity.type
_entity.pdbx_description
1 polymer ?
#
loop_
_entity_poly.entity_id
_entity_poly.type
_entity_poly.pdbx_seq_one_letter_code
_entity_poly.pdbx_strand_id
1 'polypeptide(L)'
;KMKDTKCVMINELGESTKLITKKVKQISGNDAIPARLLYSNDVVDIDCSFKCIIQTNHLPVFTDIDDGLLNRICPIHFPFMFVSDDVFDPENTQHRRANIKLKGVCKEKRVEFFNYVMAICVPAYKNHGITPLPQMVKKNINKYRSQIDDVGTFVLTELKETPFMGVST
;
A
#
# COMPACT_ATOMS: atom_id res chain seq x y z
N LYS A 1 -7.25 -0.02 24.46
CA LYS A 1 -6.17 0.83 23.88
C LYS A 1 -6.39 1.20 22.41
N MET A 2 -7.24 0.50 21.66
CA MET A 2 -7.51 0.79 20.25
C MET A 2 -8.59 1.86 20.00
N LYS A 3 -9.45 2.13 21.00
CA LYS A 3 -10.64 3.00 20.86
C LYS A 3 -10.36 4.40 20.34
N ASP A 4 -9.17 4.96 20.61
CA ASP A 4 -8.78 6.34 20.20
C ASP A 4 -7.61 6.34 19.22
N THR A 5 -7.25 5.18 18.67
CA THR A 5 -6.14 5.04 17.72
C THR A 5 -6.54 5.64 16.39
N LYS A 6 -5.72 6.54 15.85
CA LYS A 6 -5.93 7.17 14.53
C LYS A 6 -5.10 6.52 13.42
N CYS A 7 -3.97 5.92 13.78
CA CYS A 7 -3.08 5.27 12.84
C CYS A 7 -2.42 4.05 13.49
N VAL A 8 -2.37 2.96 12.76
CA VAL A 8 -1.65 1.73 13.14
C VAL A 8 -0.55 1.52 12.10
N MET A 9 0.68 1.36 12.58
CA MET A 9 1.82 1.03 11.72
C MET A 9 2.24 -0.41 11.99
N ILE A 10 2.36 -1.18 10.93
CA ILE A 10 2.86 -2.55 10.94
C ILE A 10 4.18 -2.53 10.18
N ASN A 11 5.27 -2.86 10.86
CA ASN A 11 6.60 -2.90 10.27
C ASN A 11 6.98 -4.35 10.00
N GLU A 12 7.65 -4.57 8.88
CA GLU A 12 8.31 -5.83 8.55
C GLU A 12 7.39 -7.07 8.54
N LEU A 13 6.52 -7.14 7.55
CA LEU A 13 5.84 -8.40 7.27
C LEU A 13 6.88 -9.43 6.78
N GLY A 14 6.88 -10.61 7.40
CA GLY A 14 7.70 -11.73 6.91
C GLY A 14 7.28 -12.13 5.49
N GLU A 15 8.22 -12.59 4.67
CA GLU A 15 7.99 -12.96 3.27
C GLU A 15 6.87 -14.00 3.09
N SER A 16 6.75 -14.93 4.03
CA SER A 16 5.70 -15.96 4.02
C SER A 16 4.37 -15.53 4.63
N THR A 17 4.27 -14.28 5.12
CA THR A 17 3.07 -13.80 5.79
C THR A 17 1.95 -13.55 4.78
N LYS A 18 0.87 -14.32 4.89
CA LYS A 18 -0.37 -14.10 4.15
C LYS A 18 -1.33 -13.26 4.95
N LEU A 19 -1.77 -12.15 4.40
CA LEU A 19 -2.79 -11.30 4.98
C LEU A 19 -4.18 -11.87 4.64
N ILE A 20 -5.00 -12.05 5.67
CA ILE A 20 -6.38 -12.53 5.48
C ILE A 20 -7.22 -11.38 4.92
N THR A 21 -7.63 -11.49 3.67
CA THR A 21 -8.40 -10.47 2.93
C THR A 21 -9.64 -10.03 3.69
N LYS A 22 -10.40 -10.97 4.24
CA LYS A 22 -11.60 -10.66 5.06
C LYS A 22 -11.27 -9.73 6.22
N LYS A 23 -10.13 -9.97 6.92
CA LYS A 23 -9.70 -9.12 8.05
C LYS A 23 -9.26 -7.74 7.60
N VAL A 24 -8.55 -7.66 6.48
CA VAL A 24 -8.15 -6.37 5.90
C VAL A 24 -9.38 -5.56 5.52
N LYS A 25 -10.37 -6.17 4.88
CA LYS A 25 -11.63 -5.50 4.54
C LYS A 25 -12.40 -5.05 5.79
N GLN A 26 -12.48 -5.86 6.81
CA GLN A 26 -13.13 -5.54 8.08
C GLN A 26 -12.47 -4.32 8.75
N ILE A 27 -11.12 -4.33 8.87
CA ILE A 27 -10.36 -3.25 9.50
C ILE A 27 -10.48 -1.93 8.70
N SER A 28 -10.52 -2.00 7.36
CA SER A 28 -10.57 -0.84 6.48
C SER A 28 -11.99 -0.38 6.11
N GLY A 29 -13.01 -1.16 6.47
CA GLY A 29 -14.41 -0.90 6.17
C GLY A 29 -15.15 -0.09 7.22
N ASN A 30 -14.49 0.33 8.30
CA ASN A 30 -15.10 0.91 9.50
C ASN A 30 -16.09 -0.05 10.21
N ASP A 31 -15.96 -1.36 9.96
CA ASP A 31 -16.77 -2.35 10.63
C ASP A 31 -16.32 -2.48 12.08
N ALA A 32 -17.27 -2.67 12.97
CA ALA A 32 -16.97 -2.98 14.35
C ALA A 32 -16.33 -4.37 14.46
N ILE A 33 -15.25 -4.47 15.22
CA ILE A 33 -14.57 -5.73 15.49
C ILE A 33 -14.85 -6.13 16.93
N PRO A 34 -15.48 -7.31 17.18
CA PRO A 34 -15.64 -7.80 18.52
C PRO A 34 -14.28 -8.14 19.13
N ALA A 35 -13.98 -7.54 20.24
CA ALA A 35 -12.76 -7.76 20.99
C ALA A 35 -13.09 -8.07 22.45
N ARG A 36 -12.39 -9.05 23.02
CA ARG A 36 -12.50 -9.37 24.43
C ARG A 36 -11.60 -8.44 25.24
N LEU A 37 -12.13 -7.84 26.28
CA LEU A 37 -11.33 -7.08 27.23
C LEU A 37 -10.36 -8.00 27.97
N LEU A 38 -9.15 -7.48 28.25
CA LEU A 38 -8.17 -8.22 29.02
C LEU A 38 -8.71 -8.46 30.45
N TYR A 39 -8.64 -9.69 30.90
CA TYR A 39 -9.15 -10.12 32.21
C TYR A 39 -10.68 -9.98 32.41
N SER A 40 -11.48 -9.89 31.34
CA SER A 40 -12.94 -9.89 31.40
C SER A 40 -13.51 -10.87 30.39
N ASN A 41 -14.71 -11.38 30.70
CA ASN A 41 -15.48 -12.15 29.73
C ASN A 41 -16.34 -11.28 28.81
N ASP A 42 -16.32 -9.97 29.03
CA ASP A 42 -17.08 -9.03 28.21
C ASP A 42 -16.48 -8.89 26.82
N VAL A 43 -17.34 -8.95 25.84
CA VAL A 43 -17.03 -8.66 24.45
C VAL A 43 -17.49 -7.24 24.17
N VAL A 44 -16.59 -6.41 23.70
CA VAL A 44 -16.88 -5.03 23.28
C VAL A 44 -16.61 -4.90 21.81
N ASP A 45 -17.45 -4.16 21.13
CA ASP A 45 -17.22 -3.80 19.74
C ASP A 45 -16.27 -2.61 19.65
N ILE A 46 -15.21 -2.76 18.86
CA ILE A 46 -14.22 -1.72 18.61
C ILE A 46 -14.44 -1.20 17.20
N ASP A 47 -14.79 0.06 17.07
CA ASP A 47 -14.89 0.73 15.79
C ASP A 47 -13.48 0.96 15.21
N CYS A 48 -13.23 0.42 14.02
CA CYS A 48 -11.95 0.55 13.33
C CYS A 48 -11.87 1.86 12.53
N SER A 49 -11.78 3.00 13.23
CA SER A 49 -11.67 4.32 12.60
C SER A 49 -10.23 4.78 12.28
N PHE A 50 -9.25 3.89 12.47
CA PHE A 50 -7.85 4.17 12.23
C PHE A 50 -7.43 3.87 10.79
N LYS A 51 -6.35 4.52 10.35
CA LYS A 51 -5.65 4.16 9.10
C LYS A 51 -4.56 3.15 9.40
N CYS A 52 -4.45 2.12 8.56
CA CYS A 52 -3.40 1.11 8.68
C CYS A 52 -2.32 1.38 7.63
N ILE A 53 -1.07 1.47 8.08
CA ILE A 53 0.12 1.62 7.24
C ILE A 53 0.98 0.38 7.42
N ILE A 54 1.25 -0.31 6.34
CA ILE A 54 2.10 -1.49 6.34
C ILE A 54 3.40 -1.14 5.61
N GLN A 55 4.52 -1.29 6.30
CA GLN A 55 5.86 -1.15 5.73
C GLN A 55 6.44 -2.54 5.50
N THR A 56 6.85 -2.83 4.28
CA THR A 56 7.35 -4.16 3.92
C THR A 56 8.32 -4.05 2.74
N ASN A 57 9.29 -4.95 2.67
CA ASN A 57 10.22 -5.05 1.55
C ASN A 57 9.63 -5.81 0.35
N HIS A 58 8.57 -6.58 0.57
CA HIS A 58 7.92 -7.38 -0.45
C HIS A 58 6.45 -7.00 -0.55
N LEU A 59 5.85 -7.18 -1.72
CA LEU A 59 4.42 -7.02 -1.87
C LEU A 59 3.69 -8.02 -0.96
N PRO A 60 2.81 -7.57 -0.05
CA PRO A 60 2.06 -8.47 0.79
C PRO A 60 1.24 -9.47 -0.02
N VAL A 61 1.28 -10.73 0.41
CA VAL A 61 0.43 -11.78 -0.18
C VAL A 61 -0.90 -11.79 0.56
N PHE A 62 -2.00 -11.85 -0.19
CA PHE A 62 -3.35 -11.94 0.38
C PHE A 62 -3.93 -13.33 0.17
N THR A 63 -4.85 -13.76 1.03
CA THR A 63 -5.53 -15.05 0.87
C THR A 63 -6.40 -15.10 -0.38
N ASP A 64 -7.08 -13.99 -0.66
CA ASP A 64 -7.90 -13.80 -1.84
C ASP A 64 -7.73 -12.35 -2.30
N ILE A 65 -7.78 -12.12 -3.59
CA ILE A 65 -7.71 -10.78 -4.13
C ILE A 65 -8.93 -10.54 -4.99
N ASP A 66 -9.71 -9.54 -4.62
CA ASP A 66 -10.88 -9.09 -5.34
C ASP A 66 -10.92 -7.56 -5.44
N ASP A 67 -11.83 -7.04 -6.22
CA ASP A 67 -11.98 -5.59 -6.38
C ASP A 67 -12.28 -4.87 -5.05
N GLY A 68 -12.97 -5.54 -4.13
CA GLY A 68 -13.23 -5.01 -2.80
C GLY A 68 -11.96 -4.76 -1.99
N LEU A 69 -10.94 -5.62 -2.09
CA LEU A 69 -9.61 -5.42 -1.51
C LEU A 69 -8.84 -4.35 -2.27
N LEU A 70 -8.80 -4.45 -3.62
CA LEU A 70 -8.03 -3.52 -4.46
C LEU A 70 -8.47 -2.06 -4.28
N ASN A 71 -9.74 -1.82 -4.00
CA ASN A 71 -10.28 -0.49 -3.72
C ASN A 71 -9.90 0.04 -2.32
N ARG A 72 -9.34 -0.79 -1.45
CA ARG A 72 -8.97 -0.44 -0.07
C ARG A 72 -7.48 -0.32 0.16
N ILE A 73 -6.67 -0.85 -0.75
CA ILE A 73 -5.21 -0.79 -0.63
C ILE A 73 -4.65 0.36 -1.47
N CYS A 74 -3.59 0.98 -0.96
CA CYS A 74 -2.87 2.04 -1.64
C CYS A 74 -1.36 1.71 -1.64
N PRO A 75 -0.90 0.86 -2.57
CA PRO A 75 0.49 0.42 -2.59
C PRO A 75 1.40 1.52 -3.14
N ILE A 76 2.29 2.03 -2.28
CA ILE A 76 3.29 3.04 -2.62
C ILE A 76 4.64 2.34 -2.70
N HIS A 77 5.24 2.33 -3.88
CA HIS A 77 6.54 1.74 -4.11
C HIS A 77 7.65 2.78 -4.00
N PHE A 78 8.70 2.45 -3.27
CA PHE A 78 9.92 3.25 -3.15
C PHE A 78 11.02 2.60 -4.01
N PRO A 79 11.26 3.10 -5.24
CA PRO A 79 12.12 2.40 -6.20
C PRO A 79 13.61 2.61 -5.94
N PHE A 80 13.99 3.56 -5.08
CA PHE A 80 15.37 3.93 -4.88
C PHE A 80 15.98 3.25 -3.66
N MET A 81 17.22 2.81 -3.82
CA MET A 81 18.05 2.23 -2.78
C MET A 81 19.10 3.26 -2.38
N PHE A 82 19.06 3.69 -1.12
CA PHE A 82 20.03 4.62 -0.57
C PHE A 82 21.22 3.85 0.00
N VAL A 83 22.34 3.94 -0.67
CA VAL A 83 23.57 3.18 -0.37
C VAL A 83 24.70 4.11 0.06
N SER A 84 25.64 3.56 0.83
CA SER A 84 26.88 4.26 1.20
C SER A 84 27.75 4.52 -0.02
N ASP A 85 28.71 5.44 0.09
CA ASP A 85 29.55 5.88 -1.02
C ASP A 85 30.40 4.73 -1.60
N ASP A 86 30.79 3.76 -0.78
CA ASP A 86 31.56 2.57 -1.17
C ASP A 86 30.76 1.56 -2.01
N VAL A 87 29.43 1.56 -1.86
CA VAL A 87 28.51 0.67 -2.59
C VAL A 87 27.83 1.39 -3.75
N PHE A 88 27.95 2.73 -3.81
CA PHE A 88 27.26 3.52 -4.81
C PHE A 88 27.76 3.22 -6.23
N ASP A 89 26.86 2.76 -7.08
CA ASP A 89 27.08 2.52 -8.49
C ASP A 89 26.34 3.59 -9.31
N PRO A 90 27.04 4.47 -10.04
CA PRO A 90 26.42 5.51 -10.86
C PRO A 90 25.63 4.96 -12.06
N GLU A 91 25.97 3.76 -12.55
CA GLU A 91 25.24 3.10 -13.66
C GLU A 91 23.91 2.46 -13.18
N ASN A 92 23.79 2.21 -11.89
CA ASN A 92 22.55 1.70 -11.33
C ASN A 92 21.56 2.85 -11.09
N THR A 93 20.56 2.95 -11.94
CA THR A 93 19.54 4.00 -11.91
C THR A 93 18.70 4.03 -10.62
N GLN A 94 18.70 2.95 -9.85
CA GLN A 94 17.99 2.85 -8.58
C GLN A 94 18.85 3.30 -7.39
N HIS A 95 20.19 3.37 -7.53
CA HIS A 95 21.05 3.81 -6.47
C HIS A 95 20.96 5.32 -6.23
N ARG A 96 20.97 5.69 -4.96
CA ARG A 96 21.09 7.06 -4.47
C ARG A 96 22.08 7.07 -3.31
N ARG A 97 22.86 8.13 -3.19
CA ARG A 97 23.79 8.29 -2.06
C ARG A 97 23.01 8.46 -0.77
N ALA A 98 23.36 7.69 0.25
CA ALA A 98 22.76 7.80 1.57
C ALA A 98 23.21 9.10 2.25
N ASN A 99 22.28 9.82 2.83
CA ASN A 99 22.61 10.95 3.68
C ASN A 99 22.56 10.52 5.16
N ILE A 100 23.73 10.28 5.73
CA ILE A 100 23.89 9.86 7.14
C ILE A 100 23.24 10.85 8.12
N LYS A 101 23.23 12.14 7.76
CA LYS A 101 22.66 13.21 8.58
C LYS A 101 21.14 13.35 8.44
N LEU A 102 20.49 12.61 7.53
CA LEU A 102 19.07 12.77 7.21
C LEU A 102 18.17 12.67 8.45
N LYS A 103 18.45 11.71 9.32
CA LYS A 103 17.68 11.53 10.57
C LYS A 103 17.72 12.76 11.48
N GLY A 104 18.88 13.42 11.56
CA GLY A 104 19.04 14.69 12.29
C GLY A 104 18.24 15.80 11.62
N VAL A 105 18.42 15.97 10.33
CA VAL A 105 17.69 16.97 9.52
C VAL A 105 16.18 16.80 9.66
N CYS A 106 15.66 15.58 9.58
CA CYS A 106 14.23 15.33 9.75
C CYS A 106 13.72 15.73 11.16
N LYS A 107 14.54 15.55 12.21
CA LYS A 107 14.18 16.00 13.55
C LYS A 107 14.13 17.51 13.66
N GLU A 108 15.11 18.20 13.09
CA GLU A 108 15.20 19.67 13.09
C GLU A 108 14.05 20.27 12.28
N LYS A 109 13.75 19.71 11.12
CA LYS A 109 12.76 20.21 10.16
C LYS A 109 11.32 19.73 10.41
N ARG A 110 11.05 19.10 11.53
CA ARG A 110 9.71 18.54 11.80
C ARG A 110 8.59 19.58 11.81
N VAL A 111 8.88 20.79 12.31
CA VAL A 111 7.89 21.87 12.38
C VAL A 111 7.59 22.41 10.99
N GLU A 112 8.63 22.64 10.19
CA GLU A 112 8.48 23.07 8.80
C GLU A 112 7.73 22.04 7.97
N PHE A 113 8.02 20.73 8.18
CA PHE A 113 7.28 19.66 7.54
C PHE A 113 5.81 19.64 7.97
N PHE A 114 5.53 19.81 9.26
CA PHE A 114 4.16 19.91 9.75
C PHE A 114 3.42 21.09 9.13
N ASN A 115 4.05 22.27 9.09
CA ASN A 115 3.47 23.46 8.45
C ASN A 115 3.20 23.21 6.96
N TYR A 116 4.10 22.56 6.23
CA TYR A 116 3.88 22.17 4.84
C TYR A 116 2.66 21.26 4.69
N VAL A 117 2.55 20.24 5.52
CA VAL A 117 1.40 19.32 5.49
C VAL A 117 0.09 20.08 5.75
N MET A 118 0.07 20.96 6.75
CA MET A 118 -1.11 21.75 7.11
C MET A 118 -1.48 22.78 6.04
N ALA A 119 -0.51 23.42 5.43
CA ALA A 119 -0.74 24.49 4.45
C ALA A 119 -1.06 23.96 3.04
N ILE A 120 -0.50 22.82 2.66
CA ILE A 120 -0.59 22.29 1.29
C ILE A 120 -1.40 21.00 1.24
N CYS A 121 -1.02 19.99 2.03
CA CYS A 121 -1.63 18.66 1.90
C CYS A 121 -3.06 18.62 2.44
N VAL A 122 -3.32 19.27 3.57
CA VAL A 122 -4.66 19.26 4.19
C VAL A 122 -5.70 20.00 3.34
N PRO A 123 -5.45 21.20 2.79
CA PRO A 123 -6.39 21.84 1.87
C PRO A 123 -6.61 21.04 0.58
N ALA A 124 -5.54 20.50 -0.01
CA ALA A 124 -5.65 19.64 -1.19
C ALA A 124 -6.54 18.42 -0.90
N TYR A 125 -6.32 17.75 0.23
CA TYR A 125 -7.16 16.62 0.64
C TYR A 125 -8.63 17.01 0.89
N LYS A 126 -8.87 18.15 1.52
CA LYS A 126 -10.25 18.67 1.76
C LYS A 126 -10.99 18.98 0.45
N ASN A 127 -10.27 19.47 -0.57
CA ASN A 127 -10.88 19.85 -1.84
C ASN A 127 -11.11 18.66 -2.77
N HIS A 128 -10.18 17.70 -2.81
CA HIS A 128 -10.18 16.64 -3.81
C HIS A 128 -10.16 15.22 -3.21
N GLY A 129 -10.01 15.08 -1.89
CA GLY A 129 -9.74 13.79 -1.26
C GLY A 129 -8.42 13.20 -1.76
N ILE A 130 -8.38 11.88 -1.94
CA ILE A 130 -7.25 11.16 -2.55
C ILE A 130 -7.53 10.79 -4.01
N THR A 131 -8.61 11.31 -4.58
CA THR A 131 -8.99 11.04 -5.99
C THR A 131 -8.73 12.26 -6.86
N PRO A 132 -8.22 12.05 -8.09
CA PRO A 132 -7.81 10.76 -8.66
C PRO A 132 -6.52 10.23 -8.03
N LEU A 133 -6.44 8.92 -7.83
CA LEU A 133 -5.21 8.28 -7.33
C LEU A 133 -4.02 8.61 -8.25
N PRO A 134 -2.82 8.85 -7.68
CA PRO A 134 -1.61 9.03 -8.45
C PRO A 134 -1.35 7.86 -9.41
N GLN A 135 -0.78 8.14 -10.58
CA GLN A 135 -0.50 7.12 -11.60
C GLN A 135 0.38 5.97 -11.08
N MET A 136 1.35 6.28 -10.22
CA MET A 136 2.19 5.25 -9.57
C MET A 136 1.34 4.26 -8.76
N VAL A 137 0.39 4.76 -7.97
CA VAL A 137 -0.50 3.91 -7.15
C VAL A 137 -1.37 3.05 -8.05
N LYS A 138 -1.98 3.63 -9.10
CA LYS A 138 -2.78 2.89 -10.09
C LYS A 138 -1.94 1.77 -10.75
N LYS A 139 -0.72 2.07 -11.15
CA LYS A 139 0.20 1.08 -11.74
C LYS A 139 0.49 -0.07 -10.77
N ASN A 140 0.67 0.23 -9.49
CA ASN A 140 0.93 -0.80 -8.49
C ASN A 140 -0.32 -1.63 -8.16
N ILE A 141 -1.49 -1.03 -8.14
CA ILE A 141 -2.77 -1.76 -8.03
C ILE A 141 -2.94 -2.72 -9.23
N ASN A 142 -2.65 -2.25 -10.44
CA ASN A 142 -2.73 -3.09 -11.63
C ASN A 142 -1.75 -4.26 -11.61
N LYS A 143 -0.55 -4.09 -10.99
CA LYS A 143 0.36 -5.22 -10.75
C LYS A 143 -0.25 -6.29 -9.85
N TYR A 144 -1.00 -5.90 -8.82
CA TYR A 144 -1.75 -6.87 -8.02
C TYR A 144 -2.83 -7.56 -8.85
N ARG A 145 -3.57 -6.78 -9.65
CA ARG A 145 -4.63 -7.33 -10.49
C ARG A 145 -4.10 -8.34 -11.50
N SER A 146 -2.96 -8.06 -12.15
CA SER A 146 -2.35 -9.00 -13.10
C SER A 146 -1.78 -10.28 -12.46
N GLN A 147 -1.44 -10.25 -11.18
CA GLN A 147 -1.01 -11.45 -10.45
C GLN A 147 -2.16 -12.41 -10.11
N ILE A 148 -3.40 -11.96 -10.28
CA ILE A 148 -4.61 -12.72 -9.95
C ILE A 148 -5.29 -13.23 -11.22
N ASP A 149 -5.11 -12.52 -12.30
CA ASP A 149 -5.71 -12.83 -13.58
C ASP A 149 -4.81 -13.79 -14.36
N ASP A 150 -4.75 -15.04 -13.86
CA ASP A 150 -4.02 -16.12 -14.54
C ASP A 150 -4.59 -16.34 -15.96
N VAL A 151 -5.89 -16.14 -16.15
CA VAL A 151 -6.57 -16.28 -17.46
C VAL A 151 -6.18 -15.12 -18.37
N GLY A 152 -6.25 -13.88 -17.90
CA GLY A 152 -5.84 -12.71 -18.68
C GLY A 152 -4.36 -12.73 -19.00
N THR A 153 -3.51 -13.17 -18.06
CA THR A 153 -2.08 -13.35 -18.29
C THR A 153 -1.82 -14.44 -19.35
N PHE A 154 -2.51 -15.58 -19.27
CA PHE A 154 -2.44 -16.64 -20.27
C PHE A 154 -2.88 -16.14 -21.65
N VAL A 155 -4.00 -15.41 -21.73
CA VAL A 155 -4.47 -14.83 -22.99
C VAL A 155 -3.45 -13.89 -23.61
N LEU A 156 -2.84 -13.01 -22.81
CA LEU A 156 -1.86 -12.02 -23.27
C LEU A 156 -0.50 -12.64 -23.66
N THR A 157 -0.10 -13.74 -23.01
CA THR A 157 1.21 -14.35 -23.24
C THR A 157 1.18 -15.46 -24.26
N GLU A 158 0.12 -16.26 -24.28
CA GLU A 158 0.05 -17.50 -25.07
C GLU A 158 -0.86 -17.38 -26.30
N LEU A 159 -1.86 -16.49 -26.28
CA LEU A 159 -2.77 -16.33 -27.41
C LEU A 159 -2.32 -15.13 -28.25
N LYS A 160 -1.84 -15.44 -29.48
CA LYS A 160 -1.64 -14.41 -30.50
C LYS A 160 -2.95 -14.13 -31.18
N GLU A 161 -3.31 -12.88 -31.39
CA GLU A 161 -4.41 -12.51 -32.27
C GLU A 161 -4.12 -13.04 -33.67
N THR A 162 -4.87 -14.04 -34.12
CA THR A 162 -4.87 -14.44 -35.51
C THR A 162 -5.84 -13.54 -36.26
N PRO A 163 -5.42 -12.89 -37.36
CA PRO A 163 -6.35 -12.10 -38.16
C PRO A 163 -7.49 -13.02 -38.64
N PHE A 164 -8.71 -12.56 -38.43
CA PHE A 164 -9.91 -13.27 -38.85
C PHE A 164 -9.85 -13.45 -40.38
N MET A 165 -9.53 -14.65 -40.83
CA MET A 165 -9.73 -15.00 -42.23
C MET A 165 -11.23 -15.14 -42.48
N GLY A 166 -11.83 -14.09 -43.03
CA GLY A 166 -13.22 -14.12 -43.45
C GLY A 166 -13.43 -15.28 -44.43
N VAL A 167 -14.35 -16.16 -44.06
CA VAL A 167 -14.84 -17.20 -45.02
C VAL A 167 -15.61 -16.43 -46.08
N SER A 168 -15.03 -16.30 -47.24
CA SER A 168 -15.77 -15.86 -48.42
C SER A 168 -16.74 -16.97 -48.81
N THR A 169 -18.03 -16.70 -48.66
CA THR A 169 -19.12 -17.47 -49.28
C THR A 169 -19.19 -17.22 -50.77
#